data_e73b9b7567ccd4130416fa71c80189e5
#
_entry.id   e73b9b7567ccd4130416fa71c80189e5
#
_cell.length_a   1.000
_cell.length_b   1.000
_cell.length_c   1.000
_cell.angle_alpha   90.00
_cell.angle_beta   90.00
_cell.angle_gamma   90.00
#
_symmetry.space_group_name_H-M   'P 1'
#
loop_
_entity.id
_entity.type
_entity.pdbx_description
1 polymer ?
#
loop_
_entity_poly.entity_id
_entity_poly.type
_entity_poly.pdbx_seq_one_letter_code
_entity_poly.pdbx_strand_id
1 'polypeptide(L)'
;MQKPSIPKGTRDFSPAEMMRRQYIFDTIRRVFRAYGFAPLETPSMENLSTLLGKYGDEGDKLLFKILNSGDYAAGLSDEEVRSASKICEKGLRYDLTVPFARYVVQHQGELTFPFKRYQIQPVWRADRPQKGRYREFYQCDVDVIGTRSLLCEVELIEIVERVFKALGIRVALKMNNRKILFGIAEAIGHADKMMDITIAIDKLEKIGLDNVKAELMERGLDREAVDKLQPILELSGDNVQKLNQLKEVLAVSETGMKGIEEMETVFGYVGRLGIDLTVELDLSLARGLNYYTGAIFEVKALDFAIGSICGGGRYDDLTGIFGMPNMSGVGISFGADRIYDVMTGLSLFPEEVNSSTRVLFVNLGAEEEAAVLPLLRQLRGREIAAEIYPEAGKMKKQMEYANRRGIPYVVIVGSQELEAGAATVKDMRTGEQRQVLLDKLATEICNS
;
A
#
# COMPACT_ATOMS: atom_id res chain seq x y z
N MET A 1 34.03 15.37 -14.78
CA MET A 1 33.22 15.12 -13.59
C MET A 1 32.10 14.15 -13.95
N GLN A 2 31.90 13.12 -13.13
CA GLN A 2 30.79 12.19 -13.31
C GLN A 2 29.49 12.93 -12.95
N LYS A 3 28.46 12.86 -13.82
CA LYS A 3 27.15 13.44 -13.51
C LYS A 3 26.50 12.72 -12.33
N PRO A 4 25.91 13.43 -11.36
CA PRO A 4 25.18 12.80 -10.29
C PRO A 4 24.05 11.92 -10.85
N SER A 5 23.83 10.76 -10.23
CA SER A 5 22.75 9.83 -10.61
C SER A 5 22.31 9.05 -9.39
N ILE A 6 21.07 8.55 -9.43
CA ILE A 6 20.49 7.69 -8.40
C ILE A 6 20.55 6.21 -8.86
N PRO A 7 20.50 5.24 -7.94
CA PRO A 7 20.44 3.83 -8.27
C PRO A 7 19.23 3.51 -9.15
N LYS A 8 19.39 2.62 -10.11
CA LYS A 8 18.31 2.21 -11.01
C LYS A 8 17.15 1.56 -10.23
N GLY A 9 15.95 2.07 -10.43
CA GLY A 9 14.73 1.58 -9.79
C GLY A 9 14.39 2.28 -8.47
N THR A 10 15.17 3.29 -8.08
CA THR A 10 14.85 4.24 -7.00
C THR A 10 14.42 5.58 -7.60
N ARG A 11 13.87 6.49 -6.78
CA ARG A 11 13.35 7.79 -7.23
C ARG A 11 13.62 8.87 -6.20
N ASP A 12 13.93 10.06 -6.67
CA ASP A 12 13.74 11.29 -5.90
C ASP A 12 12.28 11.73 -6.04
N PHE A 13 11.76 12.39 -5.03
CA PHE A 13 10.42 12.98 -5.03
C PHE A 13 10.54 14.49 -4.77
N SER A 14 10.05 15.29 -5.69
CA SER A 14 9.94 16.72 -5.53
C SER A 14 8.98 17.08 -4.37
N PRO A 15 9.02 18.31 -3.84
CA PRO A 15 8.08 18.75 -2.80
C PRO A 15 6.60 18.50 -3.19
N ALA A 16 6.22 18.80 -4.44
CA ALA A 16 4.86 18.59 -4.90
C ALA A 16 4.46 17.09 -4.92
N GLU A 17 5.37 16.23 -5.38
CA GLU A 17 5.16 14.78 -5.34
C GLU A 17 5.08 14.26 -3.90
N MET A 18 5.91 14.78 -2.98
CA MET A 18 5.86 14.41 -1.58
C MET A 18 4.56 14.83 -0.90
N MET A 19 4.02 16.01 -1.19
CA MET A 19 2.71 16.43 -0.66
C MET A 19 1.60 15.48 -1.11
N ARG A 20 1.59 15.08 -2.39
CA ARG A 20 0.65 14.08 -2.91
C ARG A 20 0.81 12.72 -2.23
N ARG A 21 2.05 12.29 -1.98
CA ARG A 21 2.33 11.03 -1.26
C ARG A 21 1.85 11.11 0.19
N GLN A 22 2.08 12.23 0.88
CA GLN A 22 1.59 12.44 2.25
C GLN A 22 0.06 12.39 2.31
N TYR A 23 -0.64 12.99 1.34
CA TYR A 23 -2.09 12.88 1.25
C TYR A 23 -2.57 11.42 1.23
N ILE A 24 -1.91 10.55 0.45
CA ILE A 24 -2.21 9.12 0.43
C ILE A 24 -1.93 8.49 1.81
N PHE A 25 -0.75 8.73 2.39
CA PHE A 25 -0.38 8.17 3.68
C PHE A 25 -1.31 8.63 4.80
N ASP A 26 -1.69 9.90 4.83
CA ASP A 26 -2.57 10.46 5.86
C ASP A 26 -4.00 9.93 5.72
N THR A 27 -4.48 9.76 4.49
CA THR A 27 -5.79 9.15 4.23
C THR A 27 -5.82 7.70 4.73
N ILE A 28 -4.82 6.89 4.39
CA ILE A 28 -4.70 5.50 4.85
C ILE A 28 -4.57 5.44 6.38
N ARG A 29 -3.68 6.25 6.96
CA ARG A 29 -3.44 6.31 8.42
C ARG A 29 -4.71 6.67 9.18
N ARG A 30 -5.49 7.63 8.69
CA ARG A 30 -6.77 8.03 9.29
C ARG A 30 -7.75 6.87 9.32
N VAL A 31 -7.86 6.10 8.25
CA VAL A 31 -8.72 4.92 8.21
C VAL A 31 -8.23 3.86 9.20
N PHE A 32 -6.94 3.48 9.19
CA PHE A 32 -6.40 2.48 10.11
C PHE A 32 -6.66 2.84 11.58
N ARG A 33 -6.47 4.11 11.94
CA ARG A 33 -6.76 4.60 13.31
C ARG A 33 -8.22 4.49 13.67
N ALA A 34 -9.14 4.72 12.72
CA ALA A 34 -10.58 4.59 12.97
C ALA A 34 -11.01 3.16 13.30
N TYR A 35 -10.21 2.16 12.90
CA TYR A 35 -10.42 0.74 13.23
C TYR A 35 -9.58 0.26 14.43
N GLY A 36 -8.94 1.17 15.17
CA GLY A 36 -8.20 0.87 16.39
C GLY A 36 -6.84 0.20 16.17
N PHE A 37 -6.24 0.33 14.99
CA PHE A 37 -4.89 -0.15 14.75
C PHE A 37 -3.85 0.80 15.33
N ALA A 38 -2.85 0.25 16.04
CA ALA A 38 -1.74 0.98 16.61
C ALA A 38 -0.57 1.13 15.62
N PRO A 39 0.13 2.29 15.61
CA PRO A 39 1.31 2.46 14.78
C PRO A 39 2.47 1.61 15.28
N LEU A 40 3.23 1.03 14.35
CA LEU A 40 4.45 0.26 14.61
C LEU A 40 5.49 0.60 13.55
N GLU A 41 6.77 0.56 13.93
CA GLU A 41 7.91 0.60 13.03
C GLU A 41 8.93 -0.49 13.39
N THR A 42 9.56 -1.06 12.37
CA THR A 42 10.69 -1.98 12.51
C THR A 42 11.89 -1.43 11.75
N PRO A 43 13.13 -1.87 12.06
CA PRO A 43 14.31 -1.43 11.33
C PRO A 43 14.23 -1.73 9.83
N SER A 44 14.84 -0.86 9.02
CA SER A 44 14.98 -1.09 7.56
C SER A 44 15.90 -2.26 7.24
N MET A 45 16.86 -2.53 8.12
CA MET A 45 17.79 -3.64 8.04
C MET A 45 17.37 -4.73 9.02
N GLU A 46 17.35 -5.96 8.54
CA GLU A 46 17.14 -7.17 9.34
C GLU A 46 18.35 -8.08 9.24
N ASN A 47 18.53 -8.97 10.21
CA ASN A 47 19.50 -10.04 10.06
C ASN A 47 19.13 -10.89 8.84
N LEU A 48 20.12 -11.26 8.05
CA LEU A 48 19.89 -12.02 6.82
C LEU A 48 19.20 -13.37 7.09
N SER A 49 19.49 -13.99 8.24
CA SER A 49 18.82 -15.21 8.74
C SER A 49 17.33 -15.02 9.02
N THR A 50 16.89 -13.79 9.34
CA THR A 50 15.48 -13.46 9.50
C THR A 50 14.75 -13.42 8.15
N LEU A 51 15.44 -13.04 7.08
CA LEU A 51 14.85 -12.82 5.76
C LEU A 51 14.91 -14.07 4.86
N LEU A 52 16.02 -14.82 4.89
CA LEU A 52 16.24 -15.97 4.01
C LEU A 52 15.26 -17.12 4.29
N GLY A 53 14.81 -17.80 3.24
CA GLY A 53 13.91 -18.95 3.32
C GLY A 53 12.46 -18.61 3.66
N LYS A 54 12.08 -17.32 3.66
CA LYS A 54 10.72 -16.86 4.02
C LYS A 54 9.86 -16.53 2.80
N TYR A 55 10.49 -16.17 1.70
CA TYR A 55 9.83 -15.66 0.49
C TYR A 55 9.84 -16.66 -0.67
N GLY A 56 10.38 -17.87 -0.44
CA GLY A 56 10.66 -18.85 -1.48
C GLY A 56 11.88 -18.51 -2.33
N ASP A 57 12.29 -19.44 -3.20
CA ASP A 57 13.54 -19.32 -3.98
C ASP A 57 13.60 -18.06 -4.86
N GLU A 58 12.47 -17.63 -5.41
CA GLU A 58 12.41 -16.41 -6.21
C GLU A 58 12.55 -15.16 -5.34
N GLY A 59 11.87 -15.10 -4.19
CA GLY A 59 11.93 -13.98 -3.27
C GLY A 59 13.32 -13.81 -2.66
N ASP A 60 13.96 -14.89 -2.30
CA ASP A 60 15.33 -14.88 -1.72
C ASP A 60 16.37 -14.32 -2.70
N LYS A 61 16.17 -14.50 -4.02
CA LYS A 61 17.01 -13.88 -5.08
C LYS A 61 16.80 -12.37 -5.19
N LEU A 62 15.66 -11.87 -4.73
CA LEU A 62 15.29 -10.46 -4.80
C LEU A 62 15.68 -9.66 -3.54
N LEU A 63 16.27 -10.31 -2.53
CA LEU A 63 16.74 -9.64 -1.32
C LEU A 63 17.99 -8.80 -1.60
N PHE A 64 17.95 -7.53 -1.21
CA PHE A 64 19.17 -6.71 -1.11
C PHE A 64 19.98 -7.11 0.12
N LYS A 65 21.17 -7.65 -0.12
CA LYS A 65 22.13 -8.05 0.92
C LYS A 65 23.11 -6.91 1.17
N ILE A 66 23.46 -6.69 2.42
CA ILE A 66 24.35 -5.62 2.86
C ILE A 66 25.68 -6.24 3.25
N LEU A 67 26.75 -5.82 2.58
CA LEU A 67 28.12 -6.23 2.94
C LEU A 67 28.44 -5.82 4.37
N ASN A 68 29.16 -6.69 5.08
CA ASN A 68 29.64 -6.40 6.42
C ASN A 68 30.55 -5.16 6.40
N SER A 69 30.46 -4.35 7.45
CA SER A 69 31.24 -3.11 7.55
C SER A 69 32.74 -3.42 7.76
N GLY A 70 33.60 -2.53 7.29
CA GLY A 70 35.06 -2.70 7.37
C GLY A 70 35.59 -3.61 6.26
N ASP A 71 36.62 -4.38 6.55
CA ASP A 71 37.15 -5.37 5.59
C ASP A 71 36.29 -6.65 5.66
N TYR A 72 35.27 -6.70 4.84
CA TYR A 72 34.32 -7.82 4.79
C TYR A 72 34.96 -9.16 4.34
N ALA A 73 36.15 -9.12 3.77
CA ALA A 73 36.89 -10.30 3.31
C ALA A 73 37.98 -10.77 4.32
N ALA A 74 38.22 -10.01 5.39
CA ALA A 74 39.26 -10.34 6.37
C ALA A 74 39.09 -11.74 6.97
N GLY A 75 40.09 -12.56 6.84
CA GLY A 75 40.10 -13.92 7.41
C GLY A 75 39.29 -14.95 6.63
N LEU A 76 38.72 -14.58 5.47
CA LEU A 76 37.99 -15.50 4.61
C LEU A 76 38.85 -15.99 3.45
N SER A 77 38.63 -17.22 3.00
CA SER A 77 39.17 -17.74 1.75
C SER A 77 38.45 -17.16 0.53
N ASP A 78 39.08 -17.22 -0.64
CA ASP A 78 38.47 -16.77 -1.94
C ASP A 78 37.13 -17.47 -2.23
N GLU A 79 36.95 -18.70 -1.78
CA GLU A 79 35.69 -19.45 -1.92
C GLU A 79 34.63 -18.91 -0.96
N GLU A 80 34.98 -18.62 0.28
CA GLU A 80 34.04 -18.05 1.26
C GLU A 80 33.61 -16.64 0.92
N VAL A 81 34.47 -15.80 0.36
CA VAL A 81 34.13 -14.45 -0.14
C VAL A 81 33.06 -14.50 -1.25
N ARG A 82 32.96 -15.59 -2.01
CA ARG A 82 31.90 -15.79 -3.01
C ARG A 82 30.55 -16.17 -2.38
N SER A 83 30.54 -16.56 -1.12
CA SER A 83 29.33 -16.91 -0.39
C SER A 83 28.71 -15.67 0.28
N ALA A 84 27.55 -15.24 -0.20
CA ALA A 84 26.87 -14.07 0.37
C ALA A 84 26.59 -14.19 1.88
N SER A 85 26.36 -15.40 2.39
CA SER A 85 26.13 -15.65 3.84
C SER A 85 27.37 -15.41 4.70
N LYS A 86 28.58 -15.40 4.14
CA LYS A 86 29.82 -15.16 4.86
C LYS A 86 30.20 -13.68 4.91
N ILE A 87 29.80 -12.91 3.89
CA ILE A 87 30.17 -11.50 3.73
C ILE A 87 29.00 -10.55 4.02
N CYS A 88 27.78 -11.06 4.23
CA CYS A 88 26.57 -10.29 4.49
C CYS A 88 25.83 -10.89 5.68
N GLU A 89 25.83 -10.22 6.82
CA GLU A 89 25.02 -10.60 7.99
C GLU A 89 23.63 -9.98 7.97
N LYS A 90 23.42 -8.94 7.16
CA LYS A 90 22.22 -8.13 7.11
C LYS A 90 21.70 -8.01 5.69
N GLY A 91 20.39 -7.74 5.59
CA GLY A 91 19.74 -7.39 4.34
C GLY A 91 18.70 -6.27 4.55
N LEU A 92 18.29 -5.63 3.47
CA LEU A 92 17.14 -4.73 3.51
C LEU A 92 15.86 -5.58 3.52
N ARG A 93 14.88 -5.18 4.34
CA ARG A 93 13.59 -5.88 4.44
C ARG A 93 12.87 -5.90 3.09
N TYR A 94 12.33 -7.05 2.74
CA TYR A 94 11.60 -7.32 1.51
C TYR A 94 10.12 -6.93 1.60
N ASP A 95 9.54 -7.09 2.78
CA ASP A 95 8.19 -6.70 3.19
C ASP A 95 8.18 -6.20 4.64
N LEU A 96 7.00 -5.89 5.16
CA LEU A 96 6.82 -5.48 6.55
C LEU A 96 6.27 -6.61 7.42
N THR A 97 5.83 -7.73 6.83
CA THR A 97 5.15 -8.83 7.55
C THR A 97 6.16 -9.73 8.25
N VAL A 98 7.27 -10.11 7.60
CA VAL A 98 8.31 -10.94 8.23
C VAL A 98 9.00 -10.20 9.39
N PRO A 99 9.43 -8.92 9.25
CA PRO A 99 9.89 -8.12 10.39
C PRO A 99 8.86 -7.98 11.52
N PHE A 100 7.57 -7.87 11.18
CA PHE A 100 6.50 -7.84 12.16
C PHE A 100 6.37 -9.16 12.93
N ALA A 101 6.42 -10.31 12.26
CA ALA A 101 6.39 -11.60 12.92
C ALA A 101 7.58 -11.79 13.90
N ARG A 102 8.79 -11.38 13.50
CA ARG A 102 9.96 -11.33 14.38
C ARG A 102 9.71 -10.42 15.59
N TYR A 103 9.14 -9.22 15.38
CA TYR A 103 8.83 -8.27 16.44
C TYR A 103 7.84 -8.87 17.46
N VAL A 104 6.77 -9.51 16.98
CA VAL A 104 5.76 -10.16 17.85
C VAL A 104 6.40 -11.20 18.75
N VAL A 105 7.27 -12.05 18.20
CA VAL A 105 7.96 -13.08 19.00
C VAL A 105 8.89 -12.47 20.03
N GLN A 106 9.65 -11.43 19.68
CA GLN A 106 10.58 -10.77 20.60
C GLN A 106 9.86 -10.03 21.74
N HIS A 107 8.65 -9.51 21.51
CA HIS A 107 7.90 -8.71 22.46
C HIS A 107 6.63 -9.40 22.97
N GLN A 108 6.52 -10.75 22.82
CA GLN A 108 5.32 -11.50 23.17
C GLN A 108 4.82 -11.27 24.61
N GLY A 109 5.74 -11.03 25.55
CA GLY A 109 5.40 -10.76 26.96
C GLY A 109 4.87 -9.35 27.23
N GLU A 110 5.01 -8.43 26.27
CA GLU A 110 4.58 -7.03 26.36
C GLU A 110 3.30 -6.77 25.59
N LEU A 111 3.00 -7.63 24.60
CA LEU A 111 1.87 -7.47 23.69
C LEU A 111 0.59 -8.08 24.27
N THR A 112 -0.52 -7.38 24.09
CA THR A 112 -1.86 -7.91 24.37
C THR A 112 -2.48 -8.42 23.07
N PHE A 113 -2.90 -9.70 23.07
CA PHE A 113 -3.53 -10.33 21.91
C PHE A 113 -5.07 -10.33 22.04
N PRO A 114 -5.84 -10.19 20.94
CA PRO A 114 -5.38 -9.94 19.57
C PRO A 114 -4.67 -8.59 19.43
N PHE A 115 -3.54 -8.56 18.75
CA PHE A 115 -2.77 -7.35 18.52
C PHE A 115 -3.05 -6.80 17.11
N LYS A 116 -3.48 -5.53 17.04
CA LYS A 116 -3.80 -4.79 15.79
C LYS A 116 -2.74 -3.73 15.54
N ARG A 117 -1.99 -3.85 14.46
CA ARG A 117 -0.95 -2.87 14.10
C ARG A 117 -1.12 -2.34 12.69
N TYR A 118 -0.64 -1.11 12.44
CA TYR A 118 -0.34 -0.65 11.09
C TYR A 118 1.10 -0.15 10.99
N GLN A 119 1.66 -0.22 9.77
CA GLN A 119 3.03 0.20 9.50
C GLN A 119 3.11 0.80 8.10
N ILE A 120 3.68 2.02 7.98
CA ILE A 120 3.83 2.72 6.70
C ILE A 120 5.31 3.03 6.54
N GLN A 121 6.02 2.17 5.82
CA GLN A 121 7.46 2.26 5.67
C GLN A 121 7.93 1.76 4.30
N PRO A 122 9.17 2.12 3.87
CA PRO A 122 9.74 1.62 2.63
C PRO A 122 10.20 0.16 2.76
N VAL A 123 10.16 -0.56 1.63
CA VAL A 123 10.69 -1.90 1.44
C VAL A 123 11.51 -1.97 0.16
N TRP A 124 12.35 -2.99 0.04
CA TRP A 124 13.33 -3.09 -1.05
C TRP A 124 13.28 -4.46 -1.72
N ARG A 125 13.13 -4.46 -3.05
CA ARG A 125 13.14 -5.68 -3.87
C ARG A 125 14.02 -5.48 -5.08
N ALA A 126 14.94 -6.40 -5.34
CA ALA A 126 15.85 -6.34 -6.48
C ALA A 126 15.17 -6.67 -7.82
N ASP A 127 13.89 -6.39 -7.94
CA ASP A 127 13.09 -6.57 -9.14
C ASP A 127 13.67 -5.83 -10.36
N ARG A 128 13.33 -6.31 -11.56
CA ARG A 128 13.58 -5.56 -12.81
C ARG A 128 12.64 -4.35 -12.84
N PRO A 129 13.17 -3.12 -12.82
CA PRO A 129 12.34 -1.93 -12.79
C PRO A 129 11.46 -1.78 -14.03
N GLN A 130 10.17 -1.47 -13.81
CA GLN A 130 9.20 -1.13 -14.86
C GLN A 130 8.11 -0.24 -14.25
N LYS A 131 7.19 0.29 -15.06
CA LYS A 131 6.07 1.10 -14.58
C LYS A 131 5.27 0.35 -13.48
N GLY A 132 5.10 0.97 -12.32
CA GLY A 132 4.42 0.37 -11.17
C GLY A 132 5.23 -0.72 -10.44
N ARG A 133 6.53 -0.91 -10.76
CA ARG A 133 7.43 -1.85 -10.08
C ARG A 133 8.80 -1.20 -9.86
N TYR A 134 9.06 -0.85 -8.62
CA TYR A 134 10.25 -0.14 -8.17
C TYR A 134 11.10 -1.02 -7.27
N ARG A 135 12.37 -0.68 -7.10
CA ARG A 135 13.28 -1.37 -6.18
C ARG A 135 13.18 -0.88 -4.75
N GLU A 136 12.75 0.36 -4.58
CA GLU A 136 12.39 0.96 -3.31
C GLU A 136 10.98 1.53 -3.43
N PHE A 137 10.08 1.13 -2.53
CA PHE A 137 8.69 1.57 -2.54
C PHE A 137 8.07 1.44 -1.16
N TYR A 138 6.98 2.17 -0.90
CA TYR A 138 6.29 2.17 0.37
C TYR A 138 5.15 1.15 0.39
N GLN A 139 5.13 0.37 1.47
CA GLN A 139 3.99 -0.44 1.87
C GLN A 139 3.26 0.22 3.04
N CYS A 140 1.93 0.18 2.99
CA CYS A 140 1.07 0.61 4.10
C CYS A 140 0.32 -0.64 4.58
N ASP A 141 0.91 -1.33 5.54
CA ASP A 141 0.43 -2.60 6.04
C ASP A 141 -0.50 -2.40 7.24
N VAL A 142 -1.51 -3.24 7.33
CA VAL A 142 -2.42 -3.36 8.45
C VAL A 142 -2.65 -4.83 8.75
N ASP A 143 -2.41 -5.26 9.99
CA ASP A 143 -2.48 -6.67 10.41
C ASP A 143 -3.13 -6.82 11.78
N VAL A 144 -3.82 -7.94 11.94
CA VAL A 144 -4.29 -8.47 13.22
C VAL A 144 -3.61 -9.81 13.45
N ILE A 145 -3.02 -10.01 14.62
CA ILE A 145 -2.40 -11.28 15.00
C ILE A 145 -2.88 -11.74 16.36
N GLY A 146 -2.95 -13.06 16.58
CA GLY A 146 -3.39 -13.67 17.83
C GLY A 146 -4.87 -14.06 17.84
N THR A 147 -5.51 -14.18 16.67
CA THR A 147 -6.89 -14.67 16.55
C THR A 147 -7.12 -15.36 15.20
N ARG A 148 -8.01 -16.37 15.21
CA ARG A 148 -8.49 -17.06 14.01
C ARG A 148 -9.85 -16.56 13.54
N SER A 149 -10.37 -15.51 14.16
CA SER A 149 -11.70 -14.95 13.83
C SER A 149 -11.71 -14.42 12.40
N LEU A 150 -12.70 -14.85 11.61
CA LEU A 150 -12.93 -14.37 10.24
C LEU A 150 -13.53 -12.94 10.21
N LEU A 151 -13.92 -12.38 11.35
CA LEU A 151 -14.29 -10.96 11.45
C LEU A 151 -13.11 -10.04 11.08
N CYS A 152 -11.88 -10.53 11.21
CA CYS A 152 -10.70 -9.76 10.83
C CYS A 152 -10.63 -9.59 9.30
N GLU A 153 -10.95 -10.62 8.53
CA GLU A 153 -11.06 -10.53 7.06
C GLU A 153 -12.12 -9.52 6.65
N VAL A 154 -13.28 -9.55 7.30
CA VAL A 154 -14.39 -8.63 7.03
C VAL A 154 -13.98 -7.18 7.32
N GLU A 155 -13.31 -6.94 8.45
CA GLU A 155 -12.79 -5.62 8.82
C GLU A 155 -11.75 -5.11 7.79
N LEU A 156 -10.87 -5.99 7.30
CA LEU A 156 -9.91 -5.63 6.26
C LEU A 156 -10.59 -5.28 4.93
N ILE A 157 -11.67 -5.97 4.56
CA ILE A 157 -12.47 -5.65 3.36
C ILE A 157 -13.11 -4.27 3.49
N GLU A 158 -13.68 -3.96 4.66
CA GLU A 158 -14.25 -2.64 4.95
C GLU A 158 -13.19 -1.53 4.92
N ILE A 159 -11.98 -1.80 5.43
CA ILE A 159 -10.83 -0.88 5.32
C ILE A 159 -10.47 -0.61 3.86
N VAL A 160 -10.45 -1.64 3.00
CA VAL A 160 -10.19 -1.49 1.56
C VAL A 160 -11.22 -0.55 0.94
N GLU A 161 -12.51 -0.80 1.17
CA GLU A 161 -13.59 0.06 0.67
C GLU A 161 -13.38 1.52 1.10
N ARG A 162 -13.17 1.76 2.40
CA ARG A 162 -13.06 3.12 2.96
C ARG A 162 -11.83 3.87 2.47
N VAL A 163 -10.69 3.19 2.34
CA VAL A 163 -9.46 3.81 1.83
C VAL A 163 -9.65 4.22 0.37
N PHE A 164 -10.09 3.32 -0.49
CA PHE A 164 -10.20 3.64 -1.92
C PHE A 164 -11.36 4.60 -2.23
N LYS A 165 -12.46 4.54 -1.50
CA LYS A 165 -13.53 5.54 -1.56
C LYS A 165 -13.02 6.94 -1.17
N ALA A 166 -12.23 7.05 -0.11
CA ALA A 166 -11.63 8.32 0.32
C ALA A 166 -10.57 8.87 -0.66
N LEU A 167 -9.90 8.00 -1.41
CA LEU A 167 -8.94 8.36 -2.46
C LEU A 167 -9.62 8.58 -3.85
N GLY A 168 -10.92 8.33 -3.97
CA GLY A 168 -11.65 8.48 -5.22
C GLY A 168 -11.32 7.42 -6.28
N ILE A 169 -10.78 6.26 -5.88
CA ILE A 169 -10.38 5.19 -6.79
C ILE A 169 -11.45 4.09 -6.79
N ARG A 170 -12.01 3.77 -7.95
CA ARG A 170 -12.90 2.61 -8.11
C ARG A 170 -12.07 1.34 -8.19
N VAL A 171 -12.43 0.34 -7.37
CA VAL A 171 -11.68 -0.90 -7.25
C VAL A 171 -12.58 -2.13 -7.22
N ALA A 172 -12.02 -3.29 -7.57
CA ALA A 172 -12.59 -4.59 -7.27
C ALA A 172 -11.63 -5.37 -6.37
N LEU A 173 -12.18 -6.07 -5.40
CA LEU A 173 -11.45 -6.97 -4.51
C LEU A 173 -11.69 -8.40 -4.97
N LYS A 174 -10.63 -9.08 -5.38
CA LYS A 174 -10.60 -10.51 -5.63
C LYS A 174 -10.17 -11.24 -4.37
N MET A 175 -10.84 -12.32 -4.07
CA MET A 175 -10.54 -13.19 -2.92
C MET A 175 -10.44 -14.65 -3.33
N ASN A 176 -9.60 -15.39 -2.64
CA ASN A 176 -9.53 -16.83 -2.69
C ASN A 176 -9.14 -17.36 -1.30
N ASN A 177 -9.02 -18.67 -1.16
CA ASN A 177 -8.55 -19.33 0.05
C ASN A 177 -7.55 -20.44 -0.30
N ARG A 178 -6.39 -20.43 0.36
CA ARG A 178 -5.36 -21.48 0.15
C ARG A 178 -5.87 -22.89 0.41
N LYS A 179 -6.82 -23.04 1.33
CA LYS A 179 -7.45 -24.34 1.64
C LYS A 179 -8.29 -24.85 0.47
N ILE A 180 -8.96 -23.95 -0.27
CA ILE A 180 -9.68 -24.30 -1.50
C ILE A 180 -8.68 -24.80 -2.55
N LEU A 181 -7.58 -24.08 -2.76
CA LEU A 181 -6.56 -24.48 -3.73
C LEU A 181 -5.92 -25.85 -3.37
N PHE A 182 -5.66 -26.08 -2.08
CA PHE A 182 -5.19 -27.38 -1.60
C PHE A 182 -6.24 -28.47 -1.81
N GLY A 183 -7.50 -28.19 -1.50
CA GLY A 183 -8.61 -29.12 -1.71
C GLY A 183 -8.80 -29.49 -3.17
N ILE A 184 -8.59 -28.55 -4.11
CA ILE A 184 -8.59 -28.85 -5.55
C ILE A 184 -7.49 -29.86 -5.88
N ALA A 185 -6.28 -29.66 -5.37
CA ALA A 185 -5.17 -30.58 -5.60
C ALA A 185 -5.43 -31.98 -5.01
N GLU A 186 -6.06 -32.05 -3.81
CA GLU A 186 -6.50 -33.33 -3.21
C GLU A 186 -7.58 -34.04 -4.06
N ALA A 187 -8.59 -33.29 -4.50
CA ALA A 187 -9.72 -33.84 -5.27
C ALA A 187 -9.29 -34.48 -6.60
N ILE A 188 -8.23 -33.98 -7.21
CA ILE A 188 -7.66 -34.55 -8.42
C ILE A 188 -6.57 -35.60 -8.15
N GLY A 189 -6.24 -35.87 -6.87
CA GLY A 189 -5.25 -36.88 -6.49
C GLY A 189 -3.79 -36.43 -6.55
N HIS A 190 -3.52 -35.14 -6.65
CA HIS A 190 -2.18 -34.54 -6.79
C HIS A 190 -1.87 -33.48 -5.74
N ALA A 191 -2.14 -33.77 -4.46
CA ALA A 191 -1.89 -32.85 -3.34
C ALA A 191 -0.43 -32.34 -3.27
N ASP A 192 0.53 -33.18 -3.69
CA ASP A 192 1.97 -32.87 -3.79
C ASP A 192 2.27 -31.83 -4.88
N LYS A 193 1.39 -31.64 -5.86
CA LYS A 193 1.54 -30.69 -6.97
C LYS A 193 0.71 -29.42 -6.84
N MET A 194 0.20 -29.11 -5.64
CA MET A 194 -0.60 -27.91 -5.40
C MET A 194 0.06 -26.64 -5.95
N MET A 195 1.37 -26.46 -5.78
CA MET A 195 2.09 -25.29 -6.28
C MET A 195 2.12 -25.22 -7.82
N ASP A 196 2.32 -26.35 -8.50
CA ASP A 196 2.32 -26.43 -9.95
C ASP A 196 0.93 -26.10 -10.53
N ILE A 197 -0.10 -26.66 -9.92
CA ILE A 197 -1.51 -26.40 -10.26
C ILE A 197 -1.82 -24.90 -10.07
N THR A 198 -1.43 -24.34 -8.94
CA THR A 198 -1.62 -22.92 -8.59
C THR A 198 -0.97 -21.99 -9.59
N ILE A 199 0.29 -22.28 -10.00
CA ILE A 199 1.04 -21.48 -10.98
C ILE A 199 0.38 -21.55 -12.37
N ALA A 200 -0.14 -22.69 -12.77
CA ALA A 200 -0.81 -22.85 -14.05
C ALA A 200 -2.17 -22.13 -14.08
N ILE A 201 -2.96 -22.26 -13.01
CA ILE A 201 -4.27 -21.58 -12.87
C ILE A 201 -4.10 -20.03 -12.90
N ASP A 202 -3.08 -19.48 -12.26
CA ASP A 202 -2.79 -18.02 -12.31
C ASP A 202 -2.59 -17.49 -13.73
N LYS A 203 -2.22 -18.35 -14.67
CA LYS A 203 -2.03 -17.96 -16.07
C LYS A 203 -3.31 -18.02 -16.90
N LEU A 204 -4.42 -18.55 -16.35
CA LEU A 204 -5.65 -18.84 -17.10
C LEU A 204 -6.14 -17.63 -17.91
N GLU A 205 -6.22 -16.46 -17.29
CA GLU A 205 -6.63 -15.21 -17.96
C GLU A 205 -5.68 -14.79 -19.11
N LYS A 206 -4.42 -15.22 -19.08
CA LYS A 206 -3.38 -14.77 -20.03
C LYS A 206 -3.20 -15.70 -21.22
N ILE A 207 -3.23 -17.01 -20.97
CA ILE A 207 -2.90 -18.00 -21.98
C ILE A 207 -4.08 -18.87 -22.42
N GLY A 208 -5.22 -18.80 -21.68
CA GLY A 208 -6.43 -19.56 -21.96
C GLY A 208 -6.39 -21.00 -21.50
N LEU A 209 -7.56 -21.64 -21.48
CA LEU A 209 -7.81 -22.96 -20.90
C LEU A 209 -6.92 -24.06 -21.50
N ASP A 210 -6.84 -24.14 -22.84
CA ASP A 210 -6.11 -25.22 -23.51
C ASP A 210 -4.61 -25.17 -23.22
N ASN A 211 -4.03 -23.97 -23.17
CA ASN A 211 -2.61 -23.82 -22.84
C ASN A 211 -2.34 -24.09 -21.35
N VAL A 212 -3.29 -23.74 -20.43
CA VAL A 212 -3.18 -24.12 -19.02
C VAL A 212 -3.21 -25.64 -18.87
N LYS A 213 -4.11 -26.35 -19.56
CA LYS A 213 -4.15 -27.81 -19.56
C LYS A 213 -2.85 -28.43 -20.07
N ALA A 214 -2.30 -27.91 -21.18
CA ALA A 214 -1.02 -28.36 -21.70
C ALA A 214 0.12 -28.15 -20.68
N GLU A 215 0.21 -26.98 -20.05
CA GLU A 215 1.21 -26.70 -19.02
C GLU A 215 1.08 -27.62 -17.79
N LEU A 216 -0.15 -27.93 -17.36
CA LEU A 216 -0.39 -28.87 -16.28
C LEU A 216 0.12 -30.28 -16.60
N MET A 217 -0.11 -30.76 -17.83
CA MET A 217 0.43 -32.04 -18.29
C MET A 217 1.98 -32.02 -18.37
N GLU A 218 2.59 -30.95 -18.85
CA GLU A 218 4.05 -30.77 -18.84
C GLU A 218 4.64 -30.80 -17.43
N ARG A 219 3.90 -30.30 -16.43
CA ARG A 219 4.26 -30.34 -15.01
C ARG A 219 4.01 -31.70 -14.36
N GLY A 220 3.54 -32.70 -15.15
CA GLY A 220 3.42 -34.09 -14.76
C GLY A 220 2.08 -34.45 -14.11
N LEU A 221 1.00 -33.70 -14.39
CA LEU A 221 -0.36 -34.18 -14.14
C LEU A 221 -0.78 -35.11 -15.29
N ASP A 222 -1.48 -36.16 -14.95
CA ASP A 222 -2.06 -37.02 -15.97
C ASP A 222 -3.34 -36.39 -16.58
N ARG A 223 -3.79 -36.96 -17.69
CA ARG A 223 -4.95 -36.42 -18.42
C ARG A 223 -6.23 -36.49 -17.58
N GLU A 224 -6.41 -37.53 -16.77
CA GLU A 224 -7.58 -37.69 -15.91
C GLU A 224 -7.68 -36.59 -14.88
N ALA A 225 -6.57 -36.26 -14.24
CA ALA A 225 -6.47 -35.13 -13.29
C ALA A 225 -6.77 -33.78 -13.95
N VAL A 226 -6.24 -33.55 -15.17
CA VAL A 226 -6.48 -32.31 -15.93
C VAL A 226 -7.96 -32.21 -16.36
N ASP A 227 -8.59 -33.32 -16.77
CA ASP A 227 -10.01 -33.33 -17.12
C ASP A 227 -10.90 -33.07 -15.90
N LYS A 228 -10.53 -33.55 -14.71
CA LYS A 228 -11.21 -33.23 -13.44
C LYS A 228 -11.10 -31.76 -13.03
N LEU A 229 -10.04 -31.06 -13.45
CA LEU A 229 -9.88 -29.62 -13.20
C LEU A 229 -10.75 -28.74 -14.09
N GLN A 230 -11.22 -29.25 -15.24
CA GLN A 230 -11.94 -28.41 -16.21
C GLN A 230 -13.17 -27.69 -15.61
N PRO A 231 -14.08 -28.33 -14.85
CA PRO A 231 -15.23 -27.65 -14.24
C PRO A 231 -14.82 -26.53 -13.28
N ILE A 232 -13.64 -26.67 -12.64
CA ILE A 232 -13.07 -25.70 -11.72
C ILE A 232 -12.50 -24.50 -12.48
N LEU A 233 -11.83 -24.75 -13.60
CA LEU A 233 -11.24 -23.72 -14.45
C LEU A 233 -12.31 -22.90 -15.20
N GLU A 234 -13.47 -23.50 -15.48
CA GLU A 234 -14.63 -22.89 -16.16
C GLU A 234 -15.67 -22.35 -15.17
N LEU A 235 -15.35 -22.28 -13.88
CA LEU A 235 -16.25 -21.83 -12.82
C LEU A 235 -16.80 -20.44 -13.12
N SER A 236 -18.12 -20.29 -13.12
CA SER A 236 -18.78 -19.05 -13.46
C SER A 236 -19.99 -18.77 -12.56
N GLY A 237 -20.49 -17.54 -12.61
CA GLY A 237 -21.61 -17.09 -11.78
C GLY A 237 -21.18 -16.18 -10.64
N ASP A 238 -22.11 -15.91 -9.73
CA ASP A 238 -21.83 -15.16 -8.50
C ASP A 238 -21.06 -15.99 -7.45
N ASN A 239 -20.67 -15.38 -6.35
CA ASN A 239 -19.89 -16.06 -5.32
C ASN A 239 -20.60 -17.27 -4.73
N VAL A 240 -21.92 -17.22 -4.57
CA VAL A 240 -22.72 -18.31 -4.00
C VAL A 240 -22.77 -19.50 -4.97
N GLN A 241 -22.99 -19.20 -6.25
CA GLN A 241 -23.01 -20.22 -7.30
C GLN A 241 -21.66 -20.92 -7.43
N LYS A 242 -20.57 -20.14 -7.44
CA LYS A 242 -19.19 -20.65 -7.48
C LYS A 242 -18.89 -21.54 -6.27
N LEU A 243 -19.23 -21.11 -5.05
CA LEU A 243 -19.00 -21.89 -3.83
C LEU A 243 -19.82 -23.20 -3.82
N ASN A 244 -21.07 -23.17 -4.30
CA ASN A 244 -21.89 -24.39 -4.40
C ASN A 244 -21.31 -25.41 -5.39
N GLN A 245 -20.83 -24.96 -6.56
CA GLN A 245 -20.15 -25.83 -7.51
C GLN A 245 -18.86 -26.42 -6.91
N LEU A 246 -18.08 -25.61 -6.17
CA LEU A 246 -16.87 -26.09 -5.49
C LEU A 246 -17.16 -27.11 -4.41
N LYS A 247 -18.28 -27.01 -3.68
CA LYS A 247 -18.68 -28.02 -2.67
C LYS A 247 -18.84 -29.40 -3.27
N GLU A 248 -19.43 -29.52 -4.47
CA GLU A 248 -19.60 -30.79 -5.13
C GLU A 248 -18.27 -31.46 -5.48
N VAL A 249 -17.31 -30.65 -5.99
CA VAL A 249 -15.99 -31.15 -6.38
C VAL A 249 -15.10 -31.42 -5.16
N LEU A 250 -15.16 -30.58 -4.15
CA LEU A 250 -14.29 -30.63 -2.96
C LEU A 250 -14.86 -31.47 -1.81
N ALA A 251 -15.99 -32.16 -1.99
CA ALA A 251 -16.61 -33.01 -0.97
C ALA A 251 -15.68 -34.10 -0.40
N VAL A 252 -14.65 -34.47 -1.16
CA VAL A 252 -13.64 -35.48 -0.76
C VAL A 252 -12.47 -34.86 0.04
N SER A 253 -12.38 -33.55 0.15
CA SER A 253 -11.31 -32.84 0.85
C SER A 253 -11.85 -32.08 2.06
N GLU A 254 -11.52 -32.53 3.26
CA GLU A 254 -11.88 -31.82 4.50
C GLU A 254 -11.29 -30.41 4.54
N THR A 255 -10.04 -30.26 4.10
CA THR A 255 -9.35 -28.97 4.02
C THR A 255 -10.04 -28.03 3.02
N GLY A 256 -10.40 -28.54 1.83
CA GLY A 256 -11.12 -27.78 0.82
C GLY A 256 -12.47 -27.28 1.30
N MET A 257 -13.25 -28.18 1.93
CA MET A 257 -14.56 -27.85 2.51
C MET A 257 -14.45 -26.76 3.58
N LYS A 258 -13.44 -26.84 4.46
CA LYS A 258 -13.19 -25.80 5.45
C LYS A 258 -12.87 -24.44 4.80
N GLY A 259 -12.12 -24.43 3.71
CA GLY A 259 -11.86 -23.21 2.94
C GLY A 259 -13.14 -22.59 2.37
N ILE A 260 -14.07 -23.41 1.90
CA ILE A 260 -15.38 -22.97 1.42
C ILE A 260 -16.21 -22.36 2.56
N GLU A 261 -16.30 -23.05 3.71
CA GLU A 261 -17.02 -22.53 4.90
C GLU A 261 -16.49 -21.18 5.37
N GLU A 262 -15.17 -21.00 5.35
CA GLU A 262 -14.53 -19.72 5.68
C GLU A 262 -14.96 -18.61 4.69
N MET A 263 -14.95 -18.91 3.38
CA MET A 263 -15.37 -17.94 2.36
C MET A 263 -16.86 -17.61 2.44
N GLU A 264 -17.73 -18.60 2.68
CA GLU A 264 -19.16 -18.37 2.89
C GLU A 264 -19.42 -17.47 4.09
N THR A 265 -18.70 -17.71 5.18
CA THR A 265 -18.79 -16.89 6.39
C THR A 265 -18.41 -15.44 6.10
N VAL A 266 -17.28 -15.20 5.44
CA VAL A 266 -16.81 -13.86 5.09
C VAL A 266 -17.79 -13.17 4.15
N PHE A 267 -18.20 -13.81 3.04
CA PHE A 267 -19.15 -13.22 2.10
C PHE A 267 -20.53 -12.97 2.73
N GLY A 268 -20.96 -13.85 3.65
CA GLY A 268 -22.19 -13.64 4.40
C GLY A 268 -22.16 -12.39 5.28
N TYR A 269 -21.05 -12.10 5.93
CA TYR A 269 -20.88 -10.86 6.70
C TYR A 269 -20.75 -9.62 5.81
N VAL A 270 -19.98 -9.71 4.74
CA VAL A 270 -19.82 -8.62 3.75
C VAL A 270 -21.17 -8.21 3.19
N GLY A 271 -22.02 -9.18 2.83
CA GLY A 271 -23.38 -8.93 2.34
C GLY A 271 -24.29 -8.24 3.38
N ARG A 272 -24.13 -8.55 4.67
CA ARG A 272 -24.90 -7.91 5.76
C ARG A 272 -24.45 -6.48 6.03
N LEU A 273 -23.18 -6.16 5.83
CA LEU A 273 -22.64 -4.82 6.04
C LEU A 273 -23.03 -3.83 4.92
N GLY A 274 -23.50 -4.33 3.76
CA GLY A 274 -23.84 -3.49 2.61
C GLY A 274 -22.64 -2.74 2.06
N ILE A 275 -21.47 -3.39 2.04
CA ILE A 275 -20.22 -2.83 1.53
C ILE A 275 -20.39 -2.52 0.03
N ASP A 276 -20.13 -1.26 -0.35
CA ASP A 276 -20.19 -0.76 -1.72
C ASP A 276 -18.86 -1.04 -2.45
N LEU A 277 -18.50 -2.31 -2.51
CA LEU A 277 -17.29 -2.81 -3.14
C LEU A 277 -17.60 -4.14 -3.82
N THR A 278 -17.18 -4.30 -5.08
CA THR A 278 -17.21 -5.62 -5.72
C THR A 278 -16.21 -6.54 -5.05
N VAL A 279 -16.72 -7.58 -4.37
CA VAL A 279 -15.93 -8.64 -3.73
C VAL A 279 -16.21 -9.95 -4.46
N GLU A 280 -15.21 -10.51 -5.12
CA GLU A 280 -15.35 -11.65 -6.03
C GLU A 280 -14.47 -12.82 -5.62
N LEU A 281 -15.05 -14.04 -5.59
CA LEU A 281 -14.27 -15.28 -5.54
C LEU A 281 -13.59 -15.50 -6.90
N ASP A 282 -12.26 -15.56 -6.88
CA ASP A 282 -11.43 -15.72 -8.07
C ASP A 282 -10.37 -16.81 -7.84
N LEU A 283 -10.58 -17.98 -8.42
CA LEU A 283 -9.66 -19.10 -8.27
C LEU A 283 -8.32 -18.88 -8.98
N SER A 284 -8.26 -17.95 -9.95
CA SER A 284 -7.01 -17.57 -10.59
C SER A 284 -6.10 -16.77 -9.65
N LEU A 285 -6.64 -16.24 -8.54
CA LEU A 285 -5.86 -15.66 -7.47
C LEU A 285 -5.20 -16.78 -6.65
N ALA A 286 -4.13 -17.29 -7.20
CA ALA A 286 -3.39 -18.42 -6.66
C ALA A 286 -2.00 -18.01 -6.15
N ARG A 287 -1.51 -16.83 -6.57
CA ARG A 287 -0.25 -16.24 -6.12
C ARG A 287 -0.39 -15.58 -4.77
N GLY A 288 0.72 -15.48 -4.12
CA GLY A 288 0.91 -14.80 -2.85
C GLY A 288 2.24 -15.24 -2.27
N LEU A 289 2.62 -14.65 -1.16
CA LEU A 289 3.79 -15.11 -0.43
C LEU A 289 3.50 -16.51 0.14
N ASN A 290 4.51 -17.37 0.14
CA ASN A 290 4.35 -18.79 0.50
C ASN A 290 3.86 -19.03 1.93
N TYR A 291 3.84 -18.01 2.76
CA TYR A 291 3.38 -18.09 4.14
C TYR A 291 1.86 -17.93 4.32
N TYR A 292 1.08 -17.62 3.28
CA TYR A 292 -0.38 -17.59 3.40
C TYR A 292 -0.98 -18.99 3.52
N THR A 293 -1.93 -19.15 4.45
CA THR A 293 -2.55 -20.42 4.83
C THR A 293 -4.07 -20.44 4.67
N GLY A 294 -4.71 -19.29 4.56
CA GLY A 294 -6.16 -19.12 4.47
C GLY A 294 -6.56 -18.15 3.36
N ALA A 295 -7.42 -17.19 3.71
CA ALA A 295 -7.88 -16.16 2.77
C ALA A 295 -6.71 -15.40 2.12
N ILE A 296 -6.88 -15.07 0.83
CA ILE A 296 -5.96 -14.26 0.03
C ILE A 296 -6.76 -13.12 -0.57
N PHE A 297 -6.17 -11.93 -0.61
CA PHE A 297 -6.77 -10.70 -1.10
C PHE A 297 -5.93 -10.09 -2.23
N GLU A 298 -6.59 -9.62 -3.26
CA GLU A 298 -5.99 -8.79 -4.30
C GLU A 298 -6.95 -7.69 -4.73
N VAL A 299 -6.50 -6.43 -4.73
CA VAL A 299 -7.29 -5.28 -5.15
C VAL A 299 -6.75 -4.73 -6.45
N LYS A 300 -7.62 -4.59 -7.45
CA LYS A 300 -7.30 -4.02 -8.76
C LYS A 300 -8.06 -2.71 -8.96
N ALA A 301 -7.39 -1.70 -9.50
CA ALA A 301 -8.04 -0.48 -9.98
C ALA A 301 -8.85 -0.81 -11.24
N LEU A 302 -10.09 -0.29 -11.35
CA LEU A 302 -10.97 -0.56 -12.48
C LEU A 302 -10.70 0.37 -13.68
N ASP A 303 -10.28 1.61 -13.40
CA ASP A 303 -10.17 2.66 -14.42
C ASP A 303 -8.74 2.91 -14.88
N PHE A 304 -7.76 2.15 -14.37
CA PHE A 304 -6.34 2.34 -14.69
C PHE A 304 -5.61 1.02 -14.78
N ALA A 305 -4.98 0.77 -15.93
CA ALA A 305 -4.23 -0.47 -16.17
C ALA A 305 -2.91 -0.48 -15.40
N ILE A 306 -2.91 -1.11 -14.23
CA ILE A 306 -1.75 -1.33 -13.37
C ILE A 306 -1.92 -2.69 -12.67
N GLY A 307 -0.83 -3.24 -12.13
CA GLY A 307 -0.92 -4.43 -11.27
C GLY A 307 -1.69 -4.15 -9.98
N SER A 308 -1.85 -5.17 -9.15
CA SER A 308 -2.52 -5.08 -7.85
C SER A 308 -2.04 -3.87 -7.04
N ILE A 309 -2.98 -3.07 -6.52
CA ILE A 309 -2.70 -1.86 -5.73
C ILE A 309 -2.83 -2.09 -4.21
N CYS A 310 -3.44 -3.20 -3.81
CA CYS A 310 -3.46 -3.72 -2.45
C CYS A 310 -3.53 -5.24 -2.51
N GLY A 311 -2.96 -5.92 -1.53
CA GLY A 311 -3.04 -7.37 -1.44
C GLY A 311 -2.60 -7.86 -0.08
N GLY A 312 -2.95 -9.11 0.25
CA GLY A 312 -2.63 -9.69 1.54
C GLY A 312 -3.21 -11.09 1.71
N GLY A 313 -3.32 -11.53 2.97
CA GLY A 313 -3.91 -12.82 3.30
C GLY A 313 -3.71 -13.22 4.76
N ARG A 314 -4.30 -14.36 5.10
CA ARG A 314 -4.14 -15.02 6.40
C ARG A 314 -2.88 -15.86 6.44
N TYR A 315 -2.15 -15.77 7.53
CA TYR A 315 -0.95 -16.55 7.85
C TYR A 315 -1.07 -17.11 9.27
N ASP A 316 -1.05 -18.44 9.39
CA ASP A 316 -1.34 -19.09 10.68
C ASP A 316 -0.10 -19.46 11.50
N ASP A 317 1.07 -19.50 10.89
CA ASP A 317 2.28 -19.96 11.57
C ASP A 317 3.56 -19.20 11.17
N LEU A 318 3.43 -17.97 10.71
CA LEU A 318 4.60 -17.17 10.33
C LEU A 318 5.54 -16.92 11.53
N THR A 319 4.97 -16.77 12.73
CA THR A 319 5.73 -16.63 13.98
C THR A 319 6.40 -17.94 14.43
N GLY A 320 5.93 -19.10 13.97
CA GLY A 320 6.54 -20.41 14.23
C GLY A 320 7.97 -20.51 13.75
N ILE A 321 8.28 -19.81 12.64
CA ILE A 321 9.65 -19.69 12.12
C ILE A 321 10.62 -19.06 13.14
N PHE A 322 10.11 -18.25 14.05
CA PHE A 322 10.85 -17.57 15.12
C PHE A 322 10.63 -18.21 16.50
N GLY A 323 10.07 -19.43 16.56
CA GLY A 323 9.88 -20.19 17.80
C GLY A 323 8.55 -19.97 18.53
N MET A 324 7.57 -19.30 17.90
CA MET A 324 6.22 -19.10 18.45
C MET A 324 5.16 -19.69 17.51
N PRO A 325 4.93 -21.00 17.51
CA PRO A 325 3.98 -21.66 16.61
C PRO A 325 2.52 -21.35 16.98
N ASN A 326 1.61 -21.65 16.04
CA ASN A 326 0.16 -21.56 16.20
C ASN A 326 -0.40 -20.15 16.45
N MET A 327 0.32 -19.11 16.03
CA MET A 327 -0.12 -17.72 16.12
C MET A 327 -0.70 -17.27 14.77
N SER A 328 -2.03 -17.32 14.66
CA SER A 328 -2.74 -16.88 13.45
C SER A 328 -2.74 -15.37 13.33
N GLY A 329 -2.48 -14.88 12.11
CA GLY A 329 -2.59 -13.48 11.73
C GLY A 329 -3.22 -13.32 10.35
N VAL A 330 -3.75 -12.15 10.09
CA VAL A 330 -4.25 -11.74 8.78
C VAL A 330 -3.95 -10.27 8.56
N GLY A 331 -3.56 -9.91 7.34
CA GLY A 331 -3.24 -8.53 7.02
C GLY A 331 -3.25 -8.25 5.53
N ILE A 332 -3.32 -6.96 5.20
CA ILE A 332 -3.23 -6.45 3.84
C ILE A 332 -2.21 -5.30 3.77
N SER A 333 -1.66 -5.13 2.59
CA SER A 333 -0.68 -4.10 2.27
C SER A 333 -1.16 -3.24 1.11
N PHE A 334 -1.30 -1.93 1.32
CA PHE A 334 -1.55 -0.96 0.27
C PHE A 334 -0.23 -0.54 -0.36
N GLY A 335 -0.11 -0.69 -1.68
CA GLY A 335 1.05 -0.28 -2.46
C GLY A 335 1.01 1.22 -2.78
N ALA A 336 1.55 2.06 -1.89
CA ALA A 336 1.43 3.51 -1.98
C ALA A 336 1.91 4.10 -3.32
N ASP A 337 2.97 3.53 -3.89
CA ASP A 337 3.54 4.00 -5.16
C ASP A 337 2.64 3.68 -6.36
N ARG A 338 1.97 2.52 -6.35
CA ARG A 338 0.98 2.19 -7.39
C ARG A 338 -0.30 3.02 -7.23
N ILE A 339 -0.74 3.26 -5.99
CA ILE A 339 -1.87 4.17 -5.70
C ILE A 339 -1.55 5.57 -6.19
N TYR A 340 -0.32 6.06 -5.97
CA TYR A 340 0.15 7.34 -6.49
C TYR A 340 0.10 7.40 -8.02
N ASP A 341 0.56 6.34 -8.70
CA ASP A 341 0.51 6.25 -10.17
C ASP A 341 -0.94 6.28 -10.69
N VAL A 342 -1.87 5.58 -10.03
CA VAL A 342 -3.31 5.60 -10.35
C VAL A 342 -3.89 7.00 -10.17
N MET A 343 -3.71 7.61 -9.01
CA MET A 343 -4.25 8.93 -8.70
C MET A 343 -3.70 10.02 -9.63
N THR A 344 -2.41 9.93 -10.00
CA THR A 344 -1.79 10.83 -10.96
C THR A 344 -2.37 10.63 -12.36
N GLY A 345 -2.50 9.38 -12.80
CA GLY A 345 -3.01 9.05 -14.13
C GLY A 345 -4.48 9.42 -14.34
N LEU A 346 -5.27 9.37 -13.27
CA LEU A 346 -6.70 9.72 -13.27
C LEU A 346 -6.98 11.15 -12.79
N SER A 347 -5.95 11.95 -12.46
CA SER A 347 -6.08 13.33 -11.95
C SER A 347 -6.97 13.44 -10.70
N LEU A 348 -6.82 12.51 -9.75
CA LEU A 348 -7.66 12.41 -8.55
C LEU A 348 -7.13 13.19 -7.33
N PHE A 349 -5.95 13.82 -7.43
CA PHE A 349 -5.45 14.60 -6.31
C PHE A 349 -6.23 15.90 -6.16
N PRO A 350 -6.68 16.25 -4.92
CA PRO A 350 -7.25 17.56 -4.65
C PRO A 350 -6.25 18.67 -4.97
N GLU A 351 -6.75 19.82 -5.45
CA GLU A 351 -5.89 20.97 -5.84
C GLU A 351 -5.07 21.50 -4.66
N GLU A 352 -5.62 21.45 -3.45
CA GLU A 352 -4.98 21.93 -2.21
C GLU A 352 -3.69 21.17 -1.86
N VAL A 353 -3.55 19.95 -2.38
CA VAL A 353 -2.35 19.11 -2.15
C VAL A 353 -1.15 19.54 -2.99
N ASN A 354 -1.33 20.47 -3.92
CA ASN A 354 -0.26 20.87 -4.84
C ASN A 354 0.65 21.99 -4.30
N SER A 355 0.28 22.67 -3.22
CA SER A 355 1.07 23.76 -2.62
C SER A 355 1.24 23.58 -1.12
N SER A 356 2.47 23.81 -0.63
CA SER A 356 2.78 23.83 0.80
C SER A 356 2.36 25.13 1.48
N THR A 357 2.01 26.15 0.70
CA THR A 357 1.61 27.49 1.17
C THR A 357 0.23 27.79 0.63
N ARG A 358 -0.71 28.15 1.50
CA ARG A 358 -2.08 28.53 1.11
C ARG A 358 -2.18 30.02 0.85
N VAL A 359 -1.43 30.84 1.58
CA VAL A 359 -1.50 32.31 1.52
C VAL A 359 -0.12 32.92 1.40
N LEU A 360 0.10 33.77 0.39
CA LEU A 360 1.26 34.65 0.27
C LEU A 360 0.85 36.06 0.54
N PHE A 361 1.46 36.71 1.54
CA PHE A 361 1.39 38.17 1.67
C PHE A 361 2.46 38.81 0.81
N VAL A 362 2.04 39.84 0.07
CA VAL A 362 2.94 40.67 -0.69
C VAL A 362 3.74 41.57 0.26
N ASN A 363 5.03 41.69 0.00
CA ASN A 363 5.91 42.57 0.75
C ASN A 363 6.14 43.87 -0.05
N LEU A 364 5.59 44.97 0.43
CA LEU A 364 5.71 46.29 -0.20
C LEU A 364 6.74 47.19 0.45
N GLY A 365 7.12 46.94 1.73
CA GLY A 365 8.08 47.70 2.48
C GLY A 365 7.98 47.44 3.98
N ALA A 366 8.84 48.12 4.75
CA ALA A 366 8.97 47.86 6.18
C ALA A 366 7.71 48.18 7.01
N GLU A 367 6.93 49.17 6.58
CA GLU A 367 5.69 49.56 7.25
C GLU A 367 4.61 48.48 7.07
N GLU A 368 4.45 48.02 5.84
CA GLU A 368 3.52 46.95 5.51
C GLU A 368 3.97 45.59 6.10
N GLU A 369 5.28 45.30 6.14
CA GLU A 369 5.82 44.16 6.84
C GLU A 369 5.34 44.12 8.31
N ALA A 370 5.51 45.24 9.02
CA ALA A 370 5.12 45.32 10.43
C ALA A 370 3.62 45.10 10.64
N ALA A 371 2.78 45.55 9.73
CA ALA A 371 1.33 45.35 9.76
C ALA A 371 0.89 43.91 9.40
N VAL A 372 1.63 43.25 8.51
CA VAL A 372 1.32 41.88 8.05
C VAL A 372 1.75 40.81 9.07
N LEU A 373 2.81 41.03 9.84
CA LEU A 373 3.32 40.04 10.79
C LEU A 373 2.29 39.53 11.80
N PRO A 374 1.42 40.36 12.42
CA PRO A 374 0.34 39.88 13.29
C PRO A 374 -0.68 39.03 12.55
N LEU A 375 -1.07 39.38 11.30
CA LEU A 375 -2.01 38.62 10.47
C LEU A 375 -1.43 37.27 10.09
N LEU A 376 -0.15 37.25 9.73
CA LEU A 376 0.57 36.01 9.44
C LEU A 376 0.61 35.08 10.66
N ARG A 377 0.86 35.62 11.86
CA ARG A 377 0.81 34.85 13.11
C ARG A 377 -0.58 34.31 13.39
N GLN A 378 -1.63 35.10 13.13
CA GLN A 378 -3.02 34.68 13.32
C GLN A 378 -3.41 33.51 12.38
N LEU A 379 -3.05 33.59 11.10
CA LEU A 379 -3.28 32.52 10.14
C LEU A 379 -2.57 31.23 10.54
N ARG A 380 -1.27 31.33 10.88
CA ARG A 380 -0.48 30.18 11.33
C ARG A 380 -1.00 29.58 12.63
N GLY A 381 -1.52 30.39 13.55
CA GLY A 381 -2.18 29.92 14.77
C GLY A 381 -3.49 29.15 14.52
N ARG A 382 -4.08 29.27 13.33
CA ARG A 382 -5.22 28.49 12.83
C ARG A 382 -4.81 27.37 11.88
N GLU A 383 -3.51 26.99 11.87
CA GLU A 383 -2.94 25.96 11.01
C GLU A 383 -3.04 26.24 9.50
N ILE A 384 -3.24 27.52 9.13
CA ILE A 384 -3.22 27.94 7.73
C ILE A 384 -1.77 28.24 7.33
N ALA A 385 -1.27 27.48 6.36
CA ALA A 385 0.08 27.68 5.82
C ALA A 385 0.17 29.03 5.10
N ALA A 386 0.86 29.98 5.71
CA ALA A 386 0.99 31.35 5.21
C ALA A 386 2.44 31.83 5.29
N GLU A 387 2.87 32.60 4.29
CA GLU A 387 4.17 33.23 4.22
C GLU A 387 4.06 34.66 3.73
N ILE A 388 5.04 35.49 4.06
CA ILE A 388 5.26 36.80 3.44
C ILE A 388 6.43 36.68 2.47
N TYR A 389 6.36 37.34 1.32
CA TYR A 389 7.50 37.38 0.41
C TYR A 389 8.70 38.01 1.12
N PRO A 390 9.90 37.40 1.12
CA PRO A 390 10.97 37.75 2.06
C PRO A 390 11.60 39.14 1.83
N GLU A 391 11.50 39.67 0.61
CA GLU A 391 12.10 40.94 0.22
C GLU A 391 11.06 41.91 -0.33
N ALA A 392 11.07 43.14 0.11
CA ALA A 392 10.26 44.19 -0.51
C ALA A 392 10.61 44.32 -2.01
N GLY A 393 9.61 44.42 -2.86
CA GLY A 393 9.88 44.45 -4.28
C GLY A 393 8.66 44.61 -5.18
N LYS A 394 8.90 44.55 -6.49
CA LYS A 394 7.85 44.73 -7.48
C LYS A 394 6.77 43.66 -7.36
N MET A 395 5.52 44.07 -7.31
CA MET A 395 4.32 43.21 -7.27
C MET A 395 4.38 42.09 -8.29
N LYS A 396 4.78 42.39 -9.53
CA LYS A 396 4.86 41.39 -10.61
C LYS A 396 5.74 40.20 -10.24
N LYS A 397 6.93 40.40 -9.64
CA LYS A 397 7.87 39.34 -9.23
C LYS A 397 7.21 38.43 -8.19
N GLN A 398 6.49 39.03 -7.26
CA GLN A 398 5.84 38.28 -6.16
C GLN A 398 4.61 37.50 -6.65
N MET A 399 3.85 38.04 -7.59
CA MET A 399 2.78 37.31 -8.28
C MET A 399 3.30 36.13 -9.10
N GLU A 400 4.41 36.32 -9.82
CA GLU A 400 5.06 35.22 -10.55
C GLU A 400 5.56 34.11 -9.61
N TYR A 401 6.07 34.49 -8.44
CA TYR A 401 6.46 33.54 -7.40
C TYR A 401 5.25 32.74 -6.89
N ALA A 402 4.14 33.42 -6.54
CA ALA A 402 2.91 32.77 -6.12
C ALA A 402 2.40 31.77 -7.17
N ASN A 403 2.38 32.19 -8.42
CA ASN A 403 1.93 31.37 -9.53
C ASN A 403 2.82 30.12 -9.74
N ARG A 404 4.16 30.28 -9.73
CA ARG A 404 5.11 29.17 -9.87
C ARG A 404 5.02 28.15 -8.73
N ARG A 405 4.68 28.64 -7.51
CA ARG A 405 4.53 27.82 -6.31
C ARG A 405 3.11 27.21 -6.19
N GLY A 406 2.19 27.58 -7.09
CA GLY A 406 0.79 27.15 -7.03
C GLY A 406 0.08 27.65 -5.77
N ILE A 407 0.45 28.81 -5.23
CA ILE A 407 -0.16 29.38 -4.03
C ILE A 407 -1.54 29.93 -4.41
N PRO A 408 -2.63 29.43 -3.80
CA PRO A 408 -3.98 29.76 -4.23
C PRO A 408 -4.40 31.19 -3.90
N TYR A 409 -3.91 31.76 -2.80
CA TYR A 409 -4.30 33.10 -2.37
C TYR A 409 -3.11 34.03 -2.20
N VAL A 410 -3.22 35.23 -2.78
CA VAL A 410 -2.29 36.33 -2.55
C VAL A 410 -3.00 37.44 -1.81
N VAL A 411 -2.44 37.88 -0.69
CA VAL A 411 -2.97 38.99 0.14
C VAL A 411 -2.08 40.20 -0.01
N ILE A 412 -2.72 41.31 -0.35
CA ILE A 412 -2.09 42.61 -0.51
C ILE A 412 -2.56 43.51 0.63
N VAL A 413 -1.62 44.08 1.37
CA VAL A 413 -1.86 45.06 2.42
C VAL A 413 -0.90 46.19 2.15
N GLY A 414 -1.32 47.17 1.37
CA GLY A 414 -0.60 48.42 1.12
C GLY A 414 -1.14 49.55 1.97
N SER A 415 -0.62 50.75 1.76
CA SER A 415 -1.00 51.94 2.55
C SER A 415 -2.51 52.22 2.48
N GLN A 416 -3.16 52.01 1.31
CA GLN A 416 -4.60 52.21 1.16
C GLN A 416 -5.41 51.16 1.93
N GLU A 417 -4.97 49.88 1.90
CA GLU A 417 -5.58 48.81 2.66
C GLU A 417 -5.44 49.03 4.17
N LEU A 418 -4.28 49.50 4.62
CA LEU A 418 -4.05 49.85 6.03
C LEU A 418 -4.98 50.96 6.51
N GLU A 419 -5.12 52.07 5.73
CA GLU A 419 -6.06 53.16 6.04
C GLU A 419 -7.52 52.66 6.11
N ALA A 420 -7.89 51.72 5.23
CA ALA A 420 -9.22 51.13 5.18
C ALA A 420 -9.46 50.05 6.22
N GLY A 421 -8.43 49.58 6.96
CA GLY A 421 -8.52 48.43 7.86
C GLY A 421 -8.88 47.12 7.15
N ALA A 422 -8.48 47.00 5.90
CA ALA A 422 -8.84 45.85 5.03
C ALA A 422 -7.59 45.30 4.34
N ALA A 423 -7.74 44.18 3.67
CA ALA A 423 -6.75 43.58 2.78
C ALA A 423 -7.41 43.24 1.44
N THR A 424 -6.67 43.34 0.36
CA THR A 424 -7.11 42.82 -0.95
C THR A 424 -6.64 41.38 -1.06
N VAL A 425 -7.62 40.44 -1.12
CA VAL A 425 -7.36 39.01 -1.30
C VAL A 425 -7.62 38.65 -2.77
N LYS A 426 -6.58 38.13 -3.42
CA LYS A 426 -6.65 37.63 -4.81
C LYS A 426 -6.64 36.11 -4.82
N ASP A 427 -7.65 35.49 -5.42
CA ASP A 427 -7.62 34.07 -5.78
C ASP A 427 -6.82 33.91 -7.08
N MET A 428 -5.71 33.18 -6.99
CA MET A 428 -4.79 33.01 -8.13
C MET A 428 -5.31 32.01 -9.18
N ARG A 429 -6.35 31.22 -8.85
CA ARG A 429 -6.97 30.23 -9.74
C ARG A 429 -8.00 30.92 -10.66
N THR A 430 -8.84 31.77 -10.09
CA THR A 430 -9.90 32.49 -10.83
C THR A 430 -9.46 33.86 -11.31
N GLY A 431 -8.46 34.47 -10.64
CA GLY A 431 -8.04 35.86 -10.86
C GLY A 431 -8.91 36.89 -10.15
N GLU A 432 -9.97 36.46 -9.46
CA GLU A 432 -10.88 37.35 -8.72
C GLU A 432 -10.18 38.01 -7.53
N GLN A 433 -10.58 39.27 -7.26
CA GLN A 433 -10.08 40.02 -6.13
C GLN A 433 -11.26 40.51 -5.27
N ARG A 434 -11.08 40.44 -3.95
CA ARG A 434 -12.06 40.95 -2.99
C ARG A 434 -11.37 41.67 -1.83
N GLN A 435 -12.03 42.67 -1.29
CA GLN A 435 -11.60 43.29 -0.05
C GLN A 435 -12.17 42.54 1.15
N VAL A 436 -11.32 42.31 2.14
CA VAL A 436 -11.65 41.62 3.38
C VAL A 436 -11.12 42.42 4.54
N LEU A 437 -11.93 42.69 5.56
CA LEU A 437 -11.48 43.34 6.78
C LEU A 437 -10.36 42.55 7.46
N LEU A 438 -9.35 43.22 7.99
CA LEU A 438 -8.16 42.57 8.57
C LEU A 438 -8.52 41.62 9.73
N ASP A 439 -9.50 42.00 10.55
CA ASP A 439 -10.02 41.18 11.66
C ASP A 439 -10.77 39.91 11.21
N LYS A 440 -11.30 39.91 9.99
CA LYS A 440 -12.03 38.77 9.39
C LYS A 440 -11.18 37.93 8.43
N LEU A 441 -9.97 38.40 8.09
CA LEU A 441 -9.13 37.76 7.06
C LEU A 441 -8.91 36.26 7.32
N ALA A 442 -8.57 35.91 8.54
CA ALA A 442 -8.30 34.50 8.86
C ALA A 442 -9.57 33.62 8.76
N THR A 443 -10.73 34.17 9.11
CA THR A 443 -12.01 33.43 9.00
C THR A 443 -12.42 33.26 7.54
N GLU A 444 -12.27 34.29 6.72
CA GLU A 444 -12.58 34.25 5.30
C GLU A 444 -11.67 33.28 4.52
N ILE A 445 -10.38 33.25 4.86
CA ILE A 445 -9.43 32.30 4.25
C ILE A 445 -9.69 30.85 4.71
N CYS A 446 -10.17 30.63 5.94
CA CYS A 446 -10.58 29.29 6.40
C CYS A 446 -11.75 28.74 5.59
N ASN A 447 -12.72 29.60 5.24
CA ASN A 447 -13.96 29.23 4.57
C ASN A 447 -13.86 29.20 3.02
N SER A 448 -12.72 29.62 2.48
CA SER A 448 -12.41 29.61 1.03
C SER A 448 -11.62 28.38 0.65
#